data_2a381b3316d04d444a2f9f8dc06e0718
#
_entry.id   2a381b3316d04d444a2f9f8dc06e0718
#
_cell.length_a   1.000
_cell.length_b   1.000
_cell.length_c   1.000
_cell.angle_alpha   90.00
_cell.angle_beta   90.00
_cell.angle_gamma   90.00
#
_symmetry.space_group_name_H-M   'P 1'
#
loop_
_entity.id
_entity.type
_entity.pdbx_description
1 polymer ?
#
loop_
_entity_poly.entity_id
_entity_poly.type
_entity_poly.pdbx_seq_one_letter_code
_entity_poly.pdbx_strand_id
1 'polypeptide(L)'
;MKSIKFISLIGLAGMMLTSLSGCSSETDSNTLYLKVLNAGDYIYLNDPDNGYEEADLTEQYVEWINTPEIKEKYFGEGFDKEIGIIYDTYDTNETMFNELKTGKSTYDLVCSSDYMIQKMAKFKMIQEIDMNRVENYQNYASPFLIGENGKLAKVDIDPANPKLGTLNDFAIGYMWGTLGLMYNPSYKRIKNKTPEEVIEDFSSPNGWDVLWEEHESYQSCASIKDSMRDTYAMGLVHTFSDEFKELYEEYEGNYNDEYNTKLSEIFNRHDNETIDKVQESLIELKDYIYGFEVDTGKSDIVTQKVGINLCWSGDAVYSMDTAEENEVLLYFAIPSYCCNIWFDAFSILSEVKDERLDAAYSFLDFISSPLIASENMDYVGYTPFIAGDDVFSLVEDWYEARDVDENDEYIETEGTIPYDLSYFFRTSEDDETEYVVYVEEDQINRQMRAQYPMEEDLPHLAIMQDFGEAQNNKIVSMWEKVKVNPLPIWVVIIVVGGFVGLLSFFGSYKLIKKAKIRKRKKLREK
;
A
#
# COMPACT_ATOMS: atom_id res chain seq x y z
N MET A 1 -12.28 -37.77 -13.13
CA MET A 1 -12.73 -38.43 -11.89
C MET A 1 -11.51 -38.78 -11.04
N LYS A 2 -11.13 -37.91 -10.12
CA LYS A 2 -10.37 -38.26 -8.93
C LYS A 2 -10.76 -37.24 -7.85
N SER A 3 -11.16 -37.74 -6.72
CA SER A 3 -11.86 -37.09 -5.62
C SER A 3 -11.00 -36.08 -4.87
N ILE A 4 -11.51 -34.87 -4.75
CA ILE A 4 -11.02 -33.85 -3.83
C ILE A 4 -11.52 -34.22 -2.42
N LYS A 5 -10.60 -34.41 -1.50
CA LYS A 5 -10.89 -34.58 -0.08
C LYS A 5 -10.97 -33.21 0.58
N PHE A 6 -12.17 -32.82 0.98
CA PHE A 6 -12.41 -31.82 2.01
C PHE A 6 -11.63 -32.18 3.29
N ILE A 7 -10.73 -31.32 3.72
CA ILE A 7 -10.19 -31.34 5.08
C ILE A 7 -10.69 -30.08 5.78
N SER A 8 -11.45 -30.36 6.82
CA SER A 8 -12.23 -29.45 7.63
C SER A 8 -11.40 -28.51 8.50
N LEU A 9 -11.87 -27.28 8.55
CA LEU A 9 -11.63 -26.27 9.57
C LEU A 9 -11.96 -26.79 10.97
N ILE A 10 -10.98 -27.25 11.74
CA ILE A 10 -10.99 -27.30 13.23
C ILE A 10 -9.53 -27.29 13.68
N GLY A 11 -9.03 -26.13 14.11
CA GLY A 11 -7.65 -26.02 14.61
C GLY A 11 -7.27 -24.65 15.14
N LEU A 12 -8.25 -23.83 15.53
CA LEU A 12 -7.97 -22.54 16.16
C LEU A 12 -8.33 -22.58 17.65
N ALA A 13 -7.53 -23.26 18.45
CA ALA A 13 -7.45 -23.06 19.90
C ALA A 13 -6.34 -23.95 20.46
N GLY A 14 -5.11 -23.51 20.49
CA GLY A 14 -4.08 -24.25 21.17
C GLY A 14 -2.64 -24.03 20.74
N MET A 15 -2.20 -22.77 20.53
CA MET A 15 -0.78 -22.43 20.51
C MET A 15 -0.54 -21.00 21.00
N MET A 16 -0.99 -20.70 22.19
CA MET A 16 -0.43 -19.64 23.01
C MET A 16 0.15 -20.31 24.23
N LEU A 17 1.43 -20.65 24.17
CA LEU A 17 2.31 -20.90 25.31
C LEU A 17 3.47 -21.79 24.82
N THR A 18 4.42 -21.25 24.11
CA THR A 18 5.83 -21.69 24.14
C THR A 18 6.67 -20.81 23.22
N SER A 19 7.01 -19.62 23.64
CA SER A 19 8.15 -18.91 23.07
C SER A 19 8.79 -18.00 24.10
N LEU A 20 9.14 -18.61 25.23
CA LEU A 20 10.17 -18.13 26.14
C LEU A 20 11.30 -19.17 26.10
N SER A 21 11.86 -19.35 24.94
CA SER A 21 13.19 -19.92 24.78
C SER A 21 14.00 -18.82 24.13
N GLY A 22 14.72 -18.06 24.93
CA GLY A 22 15.84 -17.30 24.46
C GLY A 22 16.81 -18.28 23.77
N CYS A 23 16.70 -18.45 22.47
CA CYS A 23 17.81 -18.89 21.67
C CYS A 23 18.80 -17.72 21.67
N SER A 24 19.78 -17.79 22.55
CA SER A 24 21.09 -17.26 22.22
C SER A 24 21.60 -18.15 21.08
N SER A 25 21.24 -17.82 19.81
CA SER A 25 22.08 -18.20 18.69
C SER A 25 23.46 -17.64 19.03
N GLU A 26 24.46 -18.48 19.13
CA GLU A 26 25.85 -18.06 19.04
C GLU A 26 25.92 -17.29 17.71
N THR A 27 25.82 -15.96 17.78
CA THR A 27 26.17 -15.09 16.66
C THR A 27 27.66 -15.35 16.44
N ASP A 28 27.97 -15.94 15.28
CA ASP A 28 29.36 -16.17 14.90
C ASP A 28 30.07 -14.80 15.02
N SER A 29 31.07 -14.72 15.86
CA SER A 29 31.77 -13.47 16.18
C SER A 29 32.45 -12.84 14.95
N ASN A 30 32.44 -13.53 13.82
CA ASN A 30 33.00 -13.10 12.55
C ASN A 30 31.97 -12.72 11.49
N THR A 31 30.68 -12.69 11.81
CA THR A 31 29.63 -12.28 10.86
C THR A 31 29.06 -10.91 11.24
N LEU A 32 29.04 -9.99 10.27
CA LEU A 32 28.33 -8.70 10.35
C LEU A 32 26.91 -8.89 9.80
N TYR A 33 25.90 -8.68 10.62
CA TYR A 33 24.52 -8.80 10.19
C TYR A 33 23.93 -7.44 9.83
N LEU A 34 23.49 -7.29 8.57
CA LEU A 34 22.59 -6.22 8.15
C LEU A 34 21.18 -6.55 8.64
N LYS A 35 20.50 -5.58 9.25
CA LYS A 35 19.13 -5.73 9.77
C LYS A 35 18.17 -4.89 8.97
N VAL A 36 17.25 -5.53 8.27
CA VAL A 36 16.25 -4.91 7.39
C VAL A 36 14.86 -5.14 7.96
N LEU A 37 14.05 -4.09 7.98
CA LEU A 37 12.65 -4.13 8.37
C LEU A 37 11.79 -3.66 7.18
N ASN A 38 10.87 -4.51 6.69
CA ASN A 38 9.99 -4.21 5.57
C ASN A 38 8.53 -4.56 5.92
N ALA A 39 7.59 -4.22 5.04
CA ALA A 39 6.22 -4.73 5.11
C ALA A 39 6.19 -6.24 4.88
N GLY A 40 5.15 -6.91 5.38
CA GLY A 40 4.92 -8.33 5.10
C GLY A 40 4.60 -8.58 3.62
N ASP A 41 5.00 -9.74 3.10
CA ASP A 41 4.76 -10.19 1.70
C ASP A 41 5.20 -9.16 0.64
N TYR A 42 6.34 -8.51 0.84
CA TYR A 42 6.79 -7.38 0.02
C TYR A 42 8.23 -7.49 -0.49
N ILE A 43 8.74 -8.70 -0.58
CA ILE A 43 10.01 -9.05 -1.22
C ILE A 43 9.91 -10.48 -1.75
N TYR A 44 10.61 -10.78 -2.85
CA TYR A 44 10.70 -12.14 -3.37
C TYR A 44 11.28 -13.09 -2.33
N LEU A 45 10.47 -14.04 -1.90
CA LEU A 45 10.82 -15.13 -1.01
C LEU A 45 10.67 -16.46 -1.75
N ASN A 46 11.45 -17.47 -1.33
CA ASN A 46 11.32 -18.82 -1.86
C ASN A 46 9.93 -19.38 -1.56
N ASP A 47 9.16 -19.68 -2.61
CA ASP A 47 7.80 -20.23 -2.54
C ASP A 47 7.61 -21.33 -3.58
N PRO A 48 8.09 -22.57 -3.30
CA PRO A 48 8.01 -23.69 -4.25
C PRO A 48 6.58 -24.10 -4.61
N ASP A 49 5.60 -23.78 -3.77
CA ASP A 49 4.19 -24.12 -4.01
C ASP A 49 3.61 -23.27 -5.18
N ASN A 50 4.19 -22.09 -5.41
CA ASN A 50 3.85 -21.18 -6.51
C ASN A 50 4.92 -21.11 -7.63
N GLY A 51 5.90 -22.01 -7.62
CA GLY A 51 6.91 -22.12 -8.69
C GLY A 51 8.20 -21.35 -8.44
N TYR A 52 8.34 -20.65 -7.32
CA TYR A 52 9.55 -19.93 -6.94
C TYR A 52 10.48 -20.83 -6.11
N GLU A 53 11.29 -21.65 -6.81
CA GLU A 53 12.20 -22.63 -6.19
C GLU A 53 13.64 -22.12 -6.05
N GLU A 54 13.97 -20.97 -6.65
CA GLU A 54 15.31 -20.37 -6.61
C GLU A 54 15.58 -19.67 -5.27
N ALA A 55 16.83 -19.30 -5.04
CA ALA A 55 17.23 -18.55 -3.85
C ALA A 55 16.47 -17.23 -3.77
N ASP A 56 15.88 -16.92 -2.62
CA ASP A 56 15.19 -15.65 -2.40
C ASP A 56 16.17 -14.46 -2.40
N LEU A 57 15.66 -13.25 -2.50
CA LEU A 57 16.51 -12.06 -2.63
C LEU A 57 17.40 -11.84 -1.40
N THR A 58 17.05 -12.35 -0.23
CA THR A 58 17.91 -12.24 0.95
C THR A 58 19.09 -13.21 0.85
N GLU A 59 18.89 -14.40 0.33
CA GLU A 59 19.94 -15.39 0.06
C GLU A 59 20.85 -14.92 -1.10
N GLN A 60 20.24 -14.42 -2.19
CA GLN A 60 20.97 -13.84 -3.32
C GLN A 60 21.86 -12.66 -2.88
N TYR A 61 21.35 -11.77 -2.03
CA TYR A 61 22.14 -10.68 -1.48
C TYR A 61 23.35 -11.20 -0.68
N VAL A 62 23.14 -12.20 0.19
CA VAL A 62 24.24 -12.78 0.98
C VAL A 62 25.28 -13.42 0.11
N GLU A 63 24.89 -14.13 -0.94
CA GLU A 63 25.84 -14.72 -1.91
C GLU A 63 26.62 -13.63 -2.66
N TRP A 64 25.93 -12.62 -3.18
CA TRP A 64 26.50 -11.52 -3.94
C TRP A 64 27.50 -10.69 -3.10
N ILE A 65 27.12 -10.25 -1.90
CA ILE A 65 27.93 -9.35 -1.06
C ILE A 65 29.20 -10.05 -0.54
N ASN A 66 29.17 -11.36 -0.38
CA ASN A 66 30.31 -12.14 0.08
C ASN A 66 31.29 -12.54 -1.03
N THR A 67 31.03 -12.20 -2.28
CA THR A 67 32.04 -12.34 -3.34
C THR A 67 33.22 -11.41 -3.08
N PRO A 68 34.50 -11.84 -3.30
CA PRO A 68 35.65 -11.05 -2.93
C PRO A 68 35.68 -9.64 -3.53
N GLU A 69 35.29 -9.50 -4.79
CA GLU A 69 35.29 -8.23 -5.53
C GLU A 69 34.25 -7.25 -4.94
N ILE A 70 33.03 -7.72 -4.68
CA ILE A 70 31.95 -6.90 -4.12
C ILE A 70 32.25 -6.52 -2.67
N LYS A 71 32.75 -7.46 -1.88
CA LYS A 71 33.18 -7.22 -0.49
C LYS A 71 34.26 -6.13 -0.43
N GLU A 72 35.27 -6.18 -1.32
CA GLU A 72 36.29 -5.13 -1.41
C GLU A 72 35.72 -3.79 -1.86
N LYS A 73 34.74 -3.76 -2.81
CA LYS A 73 34.07 -2.54 -3.27
C LYS A 73 33.42 -1.76 -2.11
N TYR A 74 32.70 -2.46 -1.22
CA TYR A 74 31.92 -1.79 -0.16
C TYR A 74 32.68 -1.62 1.15
N PHE A 75 33.53 -2.57 1.53
CA PHE A 75 34.18 -2.59 2.85
C PHE A 75 35.68 -2.29 2.79
N GLY A 76 36.27 -2.25 1.60
CA GLY A 76 37.68 -1.98 1.39
C GLY A 76 38.60 -3.23 1.53
N GLU A 77 39.86 -3.05 1.16
CA GLU A 77 40.86 -4.11 1.18
C GLU A 77 41.11 -4.63 2.61
N GLY A 78 41.09 -5.94 2.79
CA GLY A 78 41.38 -6.61 4.06
C GLY A 78 40.18 -6.77 5.02
N PHE A 79 38.97 -6.43 4.60
CA PHE A 79 37.78 -6.77 5.37
C PHE A 79 37.52 -8.27 5.35
N ASP A 80 37.51 -8.90 6.52
CA ASP A 80 37.54 -10.37 6.70
C ASP A 80 36.26 -10.97 7.28
N LYS A 81 35.27 -10.13 7.63
CA LYS A 81 33.97 -10.61 8.15
C LYS A 81 33.10 -11.16 7.02
N GLU A 82 32.29 -12.15 7.36
CA GLU A 82 31.16 -12.54 6.53
C GLU A 82 29.99 -11.57 6.73
N ILE A 83 29.20 -11.34 5.68
CA ILE A 83 27.99 -10.54 5.76
C ILE A 83 26.79 -11.47 5.76
N GLY A 84 25.91 -11.29 6.74
CA GLY A 84 24.61 -11.95 6.81
C GLY A 84 23.49 -10.91 6.80
N ILE A 85 22.27 -11.35 6.63
CA ILE A 85 21.07 -10.50 6.69
C ILE A 85 20.12 -11.04 7.76
N ILE A 86 19.47 -10.13 8.49
CA ILE A 86 18.30 -10.40 9.33
C ILE A 86 17.18 -9.57 8.74
N TYR A 87 16.17 -10.25 8.22
CA TYR A 87 15.05 -9.63 7.55
C TYR A 87 13.79 -9.89 8.36
N ASP A 88 13.21 -8.82 8.89
CA ASP A 88 11.98 -8.86 9.69
C ASP A 88 10.88 -8.03 9.00
N THR A 89 9.63 -8.32 9.32
CA THR A 89 8.47 -7.62 8.76
C THR A 89 7.63 -6.93 9.83
N TYR A 90 6.85 -5.94 9.38
CA TYR A 90 5.88 -5.23 10.21
C TYR A 90 4.49 -5.19 9.53
N ASP A 91 3.42 -5.04 10.31
CA ASP A 91 2.04 -5.02 9.81
C ASP A 91 1.59 -3.63 9.32
N THR A 92 1.96 -2.55 10.04
CA THR A 92 1.57 -1.17 9.70
C THR A 92 2.69 -0.17 9.96
N ASN A 93 2.75 0.89 9.15
CA ASN A 93 3.72 1.98 9.32
C ASN A 93 3.69 2.59 10.74
N GLU A 94 2.51 2.68 11.35
CA GLU A 94 2.33 3.23 12.70
C GLU A 94 2.92 2.30 13.78
N THR A 95 2.74 1.00 13.63
CA THR A 95 3.33 0.00 14.54
C THR A 95 4.85 0.04 14.44
N MET A 96 5.38 -0.03 13.22
CA MET A 96 6.81 0.08 12.93
C MET A 96 7.42 1.35 13.54
N PHE A 97 6.83 2.52 13.27
CA PHE A 97 7.30 3.80 13.80
C PHE A 97 7.36 3.80 15.33
N ASN A 98 6.32 3.30 16.00
CA ASN A 98 6.27 3.25 17.46
C ASN A 98 7.31 2.28 18.05
N GLU A 99 7.58 1.18 17.40
CA GLU A 99 8.63 0.24 17.81
C GLU A 99 10.02 0.86 17.70
N LEU A 100 10.33 1.47 16.57
CA LEU A 100 11.61 2.16 16.36
C LEU A 100 11.78 3.34 17.32
N LYS A 101 10.74 4.17 17.50
CA LYS A 101 10.76 5.33 18.40
C LYS A 101 10.99 4.95 19.87
N THR A 102 10.50 3.80 20.29
CA THR A 102 10.66 3.31 21.67
C THR A 102 11.98 2.59 21.91
N GLY A 103 12.79 2.35 20.87
CA GLY A 103 14.06 1.62 20.95
C GLY A 103 13.90 0.15 21.34
N LYS A 104 12.72 -0.44 21.11
CA LYS A 104 12.47 -1.87 21.37
C LYS A 104 13.22 -2.76 20.41
N SER A 105 13.43 -2.28 19.19
CA SER A 105 14.12 -2.98 18.11
C SER A 105 15.16 -2.08 17.47
N THR A 106 16.23 -2.65 16.96
CA THR A 106 17.30 -1.93 16.28
C THR A 106 17.49 -2.53 14.89
N TYR A 107 17.25 -1.74 13.88
CA TYR A 107 17.45 -2.09 12.47
C TYR A 107 18.48 -1.13 11.84
N ASP A 108 18.92 -1.47 10.63
CA ASP A 108 19.80 -0.63 9.82
C ASP A 108 19.01 0.08 8.73
N LEU A 109 18.13 -0.67 8.08
CA LEU A 109 17.23 -0.22 7.02
C LEU A 109 15.78 -0.42 7.43
N VAL A 110 14.93 0.48 7.00
CA VAL A 110 13.48 0.36 7.10
C VAL A 110 12.85 0.80 5.78
N CYS A 111 12.02 -0.05 5.18
CA CYS A 111 11.14 0.35 4.10
C CYS A 111 9.86 0.94 4.69
N SER A 112 9.39 2.07 4.18
CA SER A 112 8.15 2.70 4.65
C SER A 112 7.57 3.64 3.61
N SER A 113 6.30 3.99 3.77
CA SER A 113 5.60 4.86 2.84
C SER A 113 6.03 6.33 2.98
N ASP A 114 5.82 7.10 1.93
CA ASP A 114 6.18 8.50 1.75
C ASP A 114 5.90 9.41 2.97
N TYR A 115 4.67 9.42 3.49
CA TYR A 115 4.28 10.23 4.65
C TYR A 115 5.00 9.79 5.94
N MET A 116 5.36 8.50 6.03
CA MET A 116 6.08 7.98 7.18
C MET A 116 7.56 8.34 7.12
N ILE A 117 8.16 8.36 5.93
CA ILE A 117 9.52 8.88 5.70
C ILE A 117 9.60 10.34 6.13
N GLN A 118 8.63 11.18 5.71
CA GLN A 118 8.54 12.58 6.17
C GLN A 118 8.51 12.66 7.70
N LYS A 119 7.66 11.86 8.33
CA LYS A 119 7.54 11.82 9.78
C LYS A 119 8.85 11.39 10.46
N MET A 120 9.48 10.31 10.00
CA MET A 120 10.75 9.82 10.57
C MET A 120 11.88 10.84 10.40
N ALA A 121 11.97 11.51 9.25
CA ALA A 121 12.96 12.58 9.03
C ALA A 121 12.74 13.76 9.97
N LYS A 122 11.49 14.23 10.15
CA LYS A 122 11.15 15.27 11.14
C LYS A 122 11.56 14.89 12.57
N PHE A 123 11.42 13.62 12.93
CA PHE A 123 11.85 13.07 14.23
C PHE A 123 13.34 12.73 14.29
N LYS A 124 14.11 12.95 13.20
CA LYS A 124 15.53 12.62 13.08
C LYS A 124 15.86 11.15 13.36
N MET A 125 14.95 10.28 12.96
CA MET A 125 15.11 8.82 13.10
C MET A 125 15.86 8.20 11.92
N ILE A 126 15.89 8.90 10.80
CA ILE A 126 16.60 8.50 9.56
C ILE A 126 17.64 9.55 9.20
N GLN A 127 18.62 9.18 8.41
CA GLN A 127 19.69 10.06 7.94
C GLN A 127 19.57 10.33 6.43
N GLU A 128 20.24 11.41 5.98
CA GLU A 128 20.35 11.72 4.56
C GLU A 128 21.13 10.61 3.83
N ILE A 129 20.71 10.32 2.61
CA ILE A 129 21.32 9.32 1.73
C ILE A 129 22.43 9.97 0.89
N ASP A 130 23.61 9.36 0.90
CA ASP A 130 24.64 9.68 -0.08
C ASP A 130 24.38 8.90 -1.38
N MET A 131 23.71 9.53 -2.33
CA MET A 131 23.35 8.93 -3.61
C MET A 131 24.53 8.41 -4.40
N ASN A 132 25.76 8.96 -4.21
CA ASN A 132 26.96 8.47 -4.89
C ASN A 132 27.36 7.05 -4.47
N ARG A 133 26.74 6.52 -3.45
CA ARG A 133 27.01 5.16 -2.94
C ARG A 133 25.99 4.11 -3.43
N VAL A 134 24.99 4.51 -4.23
CA VAL A 134 23.93 3.65 -4.77
C VAL A 134 23.92 3.80 -6.28
N GLU A 135 24.92 3.20 -6.92
CA GLU A 135 25.21 3.37 -8.35
C GLU A 135 24.06 2.87 -9.24
N ASN A 136 23.49 1.71 -8.90
CA ASN A 136 22.36 1.14 -9.65
C ASN A 136 21.16 2.08 -9.59
N TYR A 137 20.82 2.61 -8.41
CA TYR A 137 19.70 3.54 -8.27
C TYR A 137 19.91 4.82 -9.09
N GLN A 138 21.11 5.39 -9.05
CA GLN A 138 21.42 6.59 -9.86
C GLN A 138 21.29 6.34 -11.36
N ASN A 139 21.67 5.15 -11.82
CA ASN A 139 21.70 4.83 -13.24
C ASN A 139 20.33 4.38 -13.79
N TYR A 140 19.50 3.74 -12.96
CA TYR A 140 18.32 3.03 -13.44
C TYR A 140 17.00 3.46 -12.79
N ALA A 141 17.00 4.25 -11.72
CA ALA A 141 15.74 4.75 -11.18
C ALA A 141 15.09 5.75 -12.13
N SER A 142 13.79 5.62 -12.33
CA SER A 142 13.04 6.44 -13.27
C SER A 142 13.10 7.94 -12.94
N PRO A 143 13.52 8.81 -13.86
CA PRO A 143 13.48 10.27 -13.69
C PRO A 143 12.08 10.82 -13.42
N PHE A 144 11.03 10.13 -13.85
CA PHE A 144 9.65 10.46 -13.51
C PHE A 144 9.44 10.50 -11.98
N LEU A 145 10.14 9.63 -11.24
CA LEU A 145 10.04 9.56 -9.78
C LEU A 145 11.10 10.41 -9.08
N ILE A 146 12.37 10.30 -9.48
CA ILE A 146 13.52 10.84 -8.74
C ILE A 146 14.22 12.03 -9.41
N GLY A 147 13.96 12.32 -10.69
CA GLY A 147 14.57 13.42 -11.43
C GLY A 147 14.32 14.79 -10.80
N GLU A 148 14.97 15.84 -11.28
CA GLU A 148 14.80 17.22 -10.77
C GLU A 148 13.32 17.66 -10.74
N ASN A 149 12.54 17.20 -11.72
CA ASN A 149 11.10 17.40 -11.80
C ASN A 149 10.27 16.19 -11.33
N GLY A 150 10.92 15.18 -10.79
CA GLY A 150 10.30 13.93 -10.37
C GLY A 150 9.37 14.09 -9.18
N LYS A 151 8.47 13.12 -9.02
CA LYS A 151 7.43 13.18 -7.98
C LYS A 151 8.01 13.27 -6.56
N LEU A 152 9.11 12.55 -6.25
CA LEU A 152 9.74 12.59 -4.92
C LEU A 152 10.53 13.88 -4.67
N ALA A 153 11.21 14.40 -5.69
CA ALA A 153 12.01 15.61 -5.57
C ALA A 153 11.19 16.86 -5.23
N LYS A 154 9.88 16.83 -5.52
CA LYS A 154 8.94 17.93 -5.26
C LYS A 154 8.25 17.85 -3.90
N VAL A 155 8.48 16.80 -3.13
CA VAL A 155 7.83 16.63 -1.82
C VAL A 155 8.80 16.98 -0.70
N ASP A 156 8.61 18.15 -0.13
CA ASP A 156 9.36 18.60 1.04
C ASP A 156 9.14 17.67 2.24
N ILE A 157 10.20 17.39 2.98
CA ILE A 157 10.08 16.70 4.28
C ILE A 157 9.18 17.50 5.22
N ASP A 158 9.33 18.80 5.22
CA ASP A 158 8.48 19.71 5.97
C ASP A 158 8.23 20.99 5.16
N PRO A 159 7.02 21.16 4.59
CA PRO A 159 6.68 22.38 3.83
C PRO A 159 6.87 23.69 4.63
N ALA A 160 6.75 23.62 5.97
CA ALA A 160 7.05 24.77 6.83
C ALA A 160 8.55 25.05 7.01
N ASN A 161 9.40 24.09 6.65
CA ASN A 161 10.85 24.19 6.72
C ASN A 161 11.53 23.45 5.53
N PRO A 162 11.47 24.00 4.30
CA PRO A 162 12.03 23.37 3.10
C PRO A 162 13.54 23.07 3.17
N LYS A 163 14.25 23.64 4.15
CA LYS A 163 15.67 23.36 4.38
C LYS A 163 15.97 21.96 4.91
N LEU A 164 14.95 21.24 5.32
CA LEU A 164 15.09 19.83 5.69
C LEU A 164 15.27 18.91 4.47
N GLY A 165 15.11 19.43 3.27
CA GLY A 165 15.20 18.65 2.02
C GLY A 165 13.87 18.00 1.61
N THR A 166 13.97 17.10 0.67
CA THR A 166 12.85 16.38 0.05
C THR A 166 12.88 14.89 0.40
N LEU A 167 11.89 14.13 -0.04
CA LEU A 167 11.88 12.67 0.13
C LEU A 167 13.11 12.01 -0.50
N ASN A 168 13.58 12.52 -1.65
CA ASN A 168 14.77 12.03 -2.34
C ASN A 168 16.06 12.10 -1.50
N ASP A 169 16.13 13.02 -0.55
CA ASP A 169 17.32 13.17 0.29
C ASP A 169 17.40 12.11 1.40
N PHE A 170 16.30 11.40 1.70
CA PHE A 170 16.21 10.52 2.86
C PHE A 170 15.86 9.06 2.53
N ALA A 171 15.58 8.75 1.28
CA ALA A 171 15.13 7.41 0.92
C ALA A 171 15.54 6.98 -0.49
N ILE A 172 15.74 5.68 -0.65
CA ILE A 172 15.90 4.98 -1.92
C ILE A 172 14.57 4.32 -2.25
N GLY A 173 13.96 4.76 -3.35
CA GLY A 173 12.67 4.25 -3.79
C GLY A 173 12.70 2.75 -4.07
N TYR A 174 11.67 2.07 -3.64
CA TYR A 174 11.52 0.63 -3.77
C TYR A 174 10.39 0.26 -4.71
N MET A 175 9.16 0.52 -4.30
CA MET A 175 7.95 0.30 -5.10
C MET A 175 7.07 1.54 -5.13
N TRP A 176 6.27 1.68 -6.18
CA TRP A 176 5.30 2.76 -6.32
C TRP A 176 4.01 2.26 -6.97
N GLY A 177 2.98 3.05 -6.87
CA GLY A 177 1.72 2.77 -7.51
C GLY A 177 0.66 3.82 -7.23
N THR A 178 -0.56 3.51 -7.63
CA THR A 178 -1.73 4.38 -7.42
C THR A 178 -2.76 3.71 -6.50
N LEU A 179 -3.58 4.51 -5.88
CA LEU A 179 -4.83 4.07 -5.27
C LEU A 179 -5.90 4.09 -6.35
N GLY A 180 -6.76 3.09 -6.42
CA GLY A 180 -7.80 3.06 -7.43
C GLY A 180 -9.00 2.20 -7.06
N LEU A 181 -9.92 2.09 -7.99
CA LEU A 181 -11.08 1.22 -7.86
C LEU A 181 -10.95 0.04 -8.82
N MET A 182 -10.73 -1.15 -8.27
CA MET A 182 -10.84 -2.39 -9.02
C MET A 182 -12.30 -2.83 -9.08
N TYR A 183 -12.79 -3.22 -10.26
CA TYR A 183 -14.19 -3.56 -10.42
C TYR A 183 -14.45 -4.67 -11.44
N ASN A 184 -15.55 -5.37 -11.25
CA ASN A 184 -16.06 -6.39 -12.18
C ASN A 184 -17.28 -5.83 -12.90
N PRO A 185 -17.21 -5.44 -14.18
CA PRO A 185 -18.35 -4.85 -14.90
C PRO A 185 -19.51 -5.83 -15.07
N SER A 186 -19.24 -7.14 -15.01
CA SER A 186 -20.25 -8.21 -15.12
C SER A 186 -20.75 -8.72 -13.77
N TYR A 187 -20.49 -8.00 -12.65
CA TYR A 187 -20.88 -8.46 -11.33
C TYR A 187 -22.40 -8.51 -11.15
N LYS A 188 -22.91 -9.67 -10.79
CA LYS A 188 -24.34 -10.02 -10.79
C LYS A 188 -25.23 -9.18 -9.86
N ARG A 189 -24.66 -8.46 -8.89
CA ARG A 189 -25.44 -7.60 -7.97
C ARG A 189 -25.55 -6.16 -8.43
N ILE A 190 -24.79 -5.74 -9.44
CA ILE A 190 -24.96 -4.43 -10.09
C ILE A 190 -26.33 -4.41 -10.76
N LYS A 191 -27.08 -3.35 -10.55
CA LYS A 191 -28.46 -3.24 -10.99
C LYS A 191 -28.60 -2.20 -12.09
N ASN A 192 -29.45 -2.51 -13.07
CA ASN A 192 -29.88 -1.57 -14.11
C ASN A 192 -28.76 -1.00 -15.00
N LYS A 193 -27.61 -1.69 -15.08
CA LYS A 193 -26.48 -1.30 -15.93
C LYS A 193 -25.96 -2.49 -16.71
N THR A 194 -25.54 -2.24 -17.94
CA THR A 194 -24.76 -3.19 -18.75
C THR A 194 -23.29 -3.12 -18.36
N PRO A 195 -22.46 -4.11 -18.71
CA PRO A 195 -21.01 -4.05 -18.47
C PRO A 195 -20.34 -2.79 -19.06
N GLU A 196 -20.77 -2.37 -20.25
CA GLU A 196 -20.25 -1.18 -20.93
C GLU A 196 -20.59 0.11 -20.15
N GLU A 197 -21.83 0.23 -19.65
CA GLU A 197 -22.24 1.36 -18.80
C GLU A 197 -21.48 1.38 -17.48
N VAL A 198 -21.11 0.22 -16.92
CA VAL A 198 -20.28 0.15 -15.73
C VAL A 198 -18.86 0.65 -16.04
N ILE A 199 -18.27 0.24 -17.16
CA ILE A 199 -16.95 0.71 -17.59
C ILE A 199 -16.99 2.24 -17.80
N GLU A 200 -18.04 2.77 -18.41
CA GLU A 200 -18.21 4.22 -18.61
C GLU A 200 -18.27 4.98 -17.29
N ASP A 201 -19.03 4.48 -16.31
CA ASP A 201 -19.13 5.10 -14.97
C ASP A 201 -17.76 5.23 -14.30
N PHE A 202 -16.98 4.15 -14.28
CA PHE A 202 -15.65 4.13 -13.64
C PHE A 202 -14.57 4.84 -14.46
N SER A 203 -14.76 5.01 -15.77
CA SER A 203 -13.88 5.80 -16.64
C SER A 203 -14.20 7.31 -16.59
N SER A 204 -15.22 7.70 -15.86
CA SER A 204 -15.57 9.12 -15.63
C SER A 204 -14.42 9.82 -14.89
N PRO A 205 -14.12 11.10 -15.20
CA PRO A 205 -13.06 11.85 -14.48
C PRO A 205 -13.26 11.90 -12.97
N ASN A 206 -14.47 11.79 -12.49
CA ASN A 206 -14.80 11.71 -11.07
C ASN A 206 -15.24 10.30 -10.65
N GLY A 207 -14.49 9.29 -11.04
CA GLY A 207 -14.81 7.89 -10.77
C GLY A 207 -15.07 7.54 -9.30
N TRP A 208 -14.56 8.33 -8.35
CA TRP A 208 -14.86 8.15 -6.92
C TRP A 208 -16.34 8.35 -6.59
N ASP A 209 -17.02 9.28 -7.25
CA ASP A 209 -18.42 9.65 -6.97
C ASP A 209 -19.39 8.52 -7.31
N VAL A 210 -19.01 7.57 -8.16
CA VAL A 210 -19.82 6.38 -8.48
C VAL A 210 -20.30 5.66 -7.22
N LEU A 211 -19.47 5.62 -6.16
CA LEU A 211 -19.83 4.95 -4.90
C LEU A 211 -20.91 5.68 -4.11
N TRP A 212 -21.10 6.99 -4.32
CA TRP A 212 -22.10 7.82 -3.66
C TRP A 212 -23.28 8.13 -4.58
N GLU A 213 -23.03 8.66 -5.78
CA GLU A 213 -24.07 9.13 -6.69
C GLU A 213 -24.87 7.99 -7.33
N GLU A 214 -24.18 6.90 -7.71
CA GLU A 214 -24.78 5.72 -8.33
C GLU A 214 -25.06 4.58 -7.33
N HIS A 215 -25.15 4.92 -6.04
CA HIS A 215 -25.29 3.94 -4.95
C HIS A 215 -26.49 2.98 -5.11
N GLU A 216 -27.57 3.39 -5.79
CA GLU A 216 -28.72 2.51 -6.05
C GLU A 216 -28.35 1.34 -6.97
N SER A 217 -27.46 1.58 -7.94
CA SER A 217 -26.94 0.55 -8.86
C SER A 217 -25.89 -0.32 -8.19
N TYR A 218 -25.03 0.25 -7.36
CA TYR A 218 -23.89 -0.41 -6.74
C TYR A 218 -24.09 -0.79 -5.26
N GLN A 219 -25.31 -0.74 -4.74
CA GLN A 219 -25.64 -1.03 -3.34
C GLN A 219 -25.04 -2.35 -2.85
N SER A 220 -24.19 -2.28 -1.83
CA SER A 220 -23.51 -3.42 -1.23
C SER A 220 -22.62 -4.22 -2.19
N CYS A 221 -22.12 -3.56 -3.26
CA CYS A 221 -21.20 -4.17 -4.20
C CYS A 221 -19.73 -3.88 -3.87
N ALA A 222 -19.44 -2.79 -3.15
CA ALA A 222 -18.08 -2.32 -2.90
C ALA A 222 -17.54 -2.72 -1.52
N SER A 223 -16.31 -3.19 -1.46
CA SER A 223 -15.48 -3.21 -0.24
C SER A 223 -14.45 -2.09 -0.30
N ILE A 224 -14.24 -1.44 0.85
CA ILE A 224 -13.34 -0.30 0.99
C ILE A 224 -12.22 -0.66 1.96
N LYS A 225 -10.99 -0.31 1.64
CA LYS A 225 -9.82 -0.59 2.48
C LYS A 225 -9.99 0.02 3.88
N ASP A 226 -9.80 -0.77 4.95
CA ASP A 226 -9.71 -0.26 6.33
C ASP A 226 -8.35 0.42 6.55
N SER A 227 -8.05 1.36 5.68
CA SER A 227 -6.91 2.26 5.77
C SER A 227 -7.41 3.68 6.01
N MET A 228 -7.05 4.22 7.16
CA MET A 228 -7.42 5.57 7.57
C MET A 228 -7.01 6.62 6.53
N ARG A 229 -5.81 6.49 5.96
CA ARG A 229 -5.23 7.45 5.02
C ARG A 229 -5.88 7.37 3.64
N ASP A 230 -5.93 6.17 3.08
CA ASP A 230 -6.47 5.94 1.74
C ASP A 230 -7.96 6.27 1.68
N THR A 231 -8.72 5.86 2.70
CA THR A 231 -10.15 6.15 2.76
C THR A 231 -10.42 7.63 3.03
N TYR A 232 -9.55 8.32 3.82
CA TYR A 232 -9.64 9.78 3.97
C TYR A 232 -9.39 10.49 2.64
N ALA A 233 -8.38 10.09 1.87
CA ALA A 233 -8.07 10.68 0.57
C ALA A 233 -9.22 10.52 -0.41
N MET A 234 -9.77 9.30 -0.55
CA MET A 234 -10.95 9.06 -1.39
C MET A 234 -12.15 9.92 -0.96
N GLY A 235 -12.47 9.94 0.34
CA GLY A 235 -13.56 10.74 0.88
C GLY A 235 -13.36 12.24 0.73
N LEU A 236 -12.11 12.71 0.78
CA LEU A 236 -11.78 14.11 0.54
C LEU A 236 -11.99 14.51 -0.92
N VAL A 237 -11.54 13.68 -1.87
CA VAL A 237 -11.73 13.97 -3.31
C VAL A 237 -13.22 14.00 -3.63
N HIS A 238 -14.01 13.06 -3.12
CA HIS A 238 -15.47 13.11 -3.27
C HIS A 238 -16.08 14.37 -2.62
N THR A 239 -15.75 14.65 -1.36
CA THR A 239 -16.34 15.77 -0.58
C THR A 239 -16.09 17.14 -1.22
N PHE A 240 -14.96 17.30 -1.90
CA PHE A 240 -14.54 18.53 -2.57
C PHE A 240 -14.44 18.37 -4.09
N SER A 241 -15.23 17.48 -4.67
CA SER A 241 -15.20 17.13 -6.10
C SER A 241 -15.37 18.35 -7.01
N ASP A 242 -16.21 19.32 -6.63
CA ASP A 242 -16.37 20.58 -7.37
C ASP A 242 -15.07 21.39 -7.43
N GLU A 243 -14.29 21.46 -6.33
CA GLU A 243 -13.01 22.19 -6.32
C GLU A 243 -11.95 21.47 -7.18
N PHE A 244 -11.90 20.15 -7.16
CA PHE A 244 -11.01 19.37 -8.03
C PHE A 244 -11.41 19.51 -9.50
N LYS A 245 -12.70 19.48 -9.80
CA LYS A 245 -13.21 19.70 -11.14
C LYS A 245 -12.90 21.10 -11.67
N GLU A 246 -13.13 22.14 -10.87
CA GLU A 246 -12.80 23.52 -11.25
C GLU A 246 -11.30 23.67 -11.53
N LEU A 247 -10.45 23.07 -10.70
CA LEU A 247 -9.00 23.07 -10.91
C LEU A 247 -8.60 22.32 -12.19
N TYR A 248 -9.18 21.13 -12.42
CA TYR A 248 -8.96 20.34 -13.61
C TYR A 248 -9.33 21.13 -14.88
N GLU A 249 -10.51 21.75 -14.91
CA GLU A 249 -11.01 22.53 -16.04
C GLU A 249 -10.23 23.84 -16.25
N GLU A 250 -9.78 24.53 -15.16
CA GLU A 250 -8.98 25.76 -15.24
C GLU A 250 -7.65 25.54 -15.96
N TYR A 251 -7.03 24.35 -15.76
CA TYR A 251 -5.71 24.03 -16.31
C TYR A 251 -5.75 23.03 -17.48
N GLU A 252 -6.92 22.77 -18.06
CA GLU A 252 -7.08 21.80 -19.15
C GLU A 252 -6.05 22.03 -20.27
N GLY A 253 -5.26 20.99 -20.57
CA GLY A 253 -4.20 21.03 -21.58
C GLY A 253 -2.91 21.76 -21.16
N ASN A 254 -2.79 22.20 -19.90
CA ASN A 254 -1.58 22.83 -19.35
C ASN A 254 -1.41 22.57 -17.85
N TYR A 255 -1.31 21.31 -17.45
CA TYR A 255 -1.13 20.88 -16.06
C TYR A 255 0.32 21.10 -15.60
N ASN A 256 0.65 22.34 -15.27
CA ASN A 256 1.99 22.81 -14.89
C ASN A 256 2.25 22.71 -13.37
N ASP A 257 3.40 23.24 -12.91
CA ASP A 257 3.77 23.22 -11.48
C ASP A 257 2.80 23.97 -10.58
N GLU A 258 2.13 25.03 -11.09
CA GLU A 258 1.09 25.73 -10.32
C GLU A 258 -0.14 24.84 -10.10
N TYR A 259 -0.56 24.12 -11.15
CA TYR A 259 -1.60 23.10 -11.05
C TYR A 259 -1.25 22.04 -9.99
N ASN A 260 -0.05 21.45 -10.09
CA ASN A 260 0.40 20.41 -9.16
C ASN A 260 0.45 20.92 -7.70
N THR A 261 0.86 22.18 -7.49
CA THR A 261 0.87 22.80 -6.17
C THR A 261 -0.55 22.94 -5.61
N LYS A 262 -1.48 23.49 -6.40
CA LYS A 262 -2.90 23.64 -5.99
C LYS A 262 -3.56 22.27 -5.74
N LEU A 263 -3.30 21.29 -6.63
CA LEU A 263 -3.79 19.93 -6.47
C LEU A 263 -3.33 19.32 -5.13
N SER A 264 -2.03 19.43 -4.84
CA SER A 264 -1.44 18.95 -3.59
C SER A 264 -2.03 19.67 -2.36
N GLU A 265 -2.26 20.98 -2.43
CA GLU A 265 -2.88 21.76 -1.34
C GLU A 265 -4.31 21.30 -1.04
N ILE A 266 -5.13 21.03 -2.05
CA ILE A 266 -6.49 20.52 -1.84
C ILE A 266 -6.44 19.09 -1.32
N PHE A 267 -5.66 18.22 -1.96
CA PHE A 267 -5.56 16.79 -1.62
C PHE A 267 -5.02 16.53 -0.21
N ASN A 268 -4.15 17.39 0.29
CA ASN A 268 -3.57 17.29 1.63
C ASN A 268 -4.26 18.18 2.68
N ARG A 269 -5.47 18.67 2.40
CA ARG A 269 -6.25 19.48 3.35
C ARG A 269 -6.66 18.65 4.56
N HIS A 270 -6.36 19.17 5.76
CA HIS A 270 -6.57 18.42 7.00
C HIS A 270 -6.95 19.33 8.19
N ASP A 271 -7.53 20.52 7.91
CA ASP A 271 -8.12 21.35 8.95
C ASP A 271 -9.37 20.70 9.55
N ASN A 272 -9.85 21.22 10.68
CA ASN A 272 -10.96 20.60 11.40
C ASN A 272 -12.26 20.53 10.60
N GLU A 273 -12.58 21.59 9.84
CA GLU A 273 -13.78 21.67 9.05
C GLU A 273 -13.76 20.64 7.90
N THR A 274 -12.60 20.50 7.26
CA THR A 274 -12.40 19.48 6.22
C THR A 274 -12.57 18.07 6.77
N ILE A 275 -11.92 17.76 7.92
CA ILE A 275 -12.04 16.44 8.56
C ILE A 275 -13.51 16.14 8.93
N ASP A 276 -14.25 17.10 9.44
CA ASP A 276 -15.65 16.90 9.81
C ASP A 276 -16.54 16.65 8.57
N LYS A 277 -16.33 17.37 7.45
CA LYS A 277 -17.06 17.14 6.19
C LYS A 277 -16.76 15.77 5.58
N VAL A 278 -15.48 15.38 5.56
CA VAL A 278 -15.06 14.04 5.07
C VAL A 278 -15.65 12.95 5.96
N GLN A 279 -15.70 13.15 7.29
CA GLN A 279 -16.37 12.22 8.21
C GLN A 279 -17.85 12.02 7.84
N GLU A 280 -18.59 13.10 7.57
CA GLU A 280 -20.01 13.03 7.21
C GLU A 280 -20.19 12.24 5.91
N SER A 281 -19.40 12.54 4.89
CA SER A 281 -19.39 11.83 3.61
C SER A 281 -19.08 10.34 3.74
N LEU A 282 -18.07 9.98 4.53
CA LEU A 282 -17.70 8.57 4.74
C LEU A 282 -18.73 7.80 5.61
N ILE A 283 -19.45 8.47 6.50
CA ILE A 283 -20.58 7.88 7.23
C ILE A 283 -21.73 7.57 6.28
N GLU A 284 -21.99 8.44 5.31
CA GLU A 284 -22.98 8.21 4.26
C GLU A 284 -22.56 7.01 3.37
N LEU A 285 -21.32 7.01 2.86
CA LEU A 285 -20.77 5.92 2.06
C LEU A 285 -20.97 4.55 2.72
N LYS A 286 -20.77 4.47 4.02
CA LYS A 286 -20.89 3.22 4.78
C LYS A 286 -22.25 2.56 4.64
N ASP A 287 -23.31 3.33 4.43
CA ASP A 287 -24.67 2.78 4.26
C ASP A 287 -24.86 2.16 2.85
N TYR A 288 -23.97 2.46 1.91
CA TYR A 288 -24.03 2.01 0.50
C TYR A 288 -23.11 0.84 0.19
N ILE A 289 -22.00 0.69 0.90
CA ILE A 289 -20.98 -0.33 0.63
C ILE A 289 -21.29 -1.70 1.26
N TYR A 290 -20.57 -2.72 0.85
CA TYR A 290 -20.58 -4.04 1.49
C TYR A 290 -19.94 -3.98 2.87
N GLY A 291 -18.80 -3.28 2.99
CA GLY A 291 -18.10 -3.06 4.26
C GLY A 291 -16.65 -2.62 4.08
N PHE A 292 -16.00 -2.40 5.22
CA PHE A 292 -14.56 -2.17 5.26
C PHE A 292 -13.81 -3.48 5.39
N GLU A 293 -12.64 -3.60 4.74
CA GLU A 293 -11.81 -4.80 4.73
C GLU A 293 -10.34 -4.44 4.98
N VAL A 294 -9.58 -5.34 5.57
CA VAL A 294 -8.14 -5.16 5.84
C VAL A 294 -7.30 -5.81 4.73
N ASP A 295 -7.46 -7.13 4.52
CA ASP A 295 -6.66 -7.93 3.59
C ASP A 295 -7.51 -8.84 2.69
N THR A 296 -8.82 -8.89 2.91
CA THR A 296 -9.69 -9.81 2.17
C THR A 296 -10.14 -9.28 0.81
N GLY A 297 -9.90 -8.02 0.51
CA GLY A 297 -10.37 -7.35 -0.72
C GLY A 297 -9.95 -8.10 -1.97
N LYS A 298 -8.69 -8.50 -2.06
CA LYS A 298 -8.13 -9.29 -3.17
C LYS A 298 -8.94 -10.58 -3.41
N SER A 299 -9.10 -11.39 -2.38
CA SER A 299 -9.83 -12.66 -2.50
C SER A 299 -11.35 -12.49 -2.63
N ASP A 300 -11.92 -11.45 -2.04
CA ASP A 300 -13.36 -11.19 -2.06
C ASP A 300 -13.85 -10.78 -3.46
N ILE A 301 -13.05 -10.04 -4.23
CA ILE A 301 -13.42 -9.67 -5.61
C ILE A 301 -13.20 -10.82 -6.58
N VAL A 302 -12.08 -11.56 -6.47
CA VAL A 302 -11.77 -12.75 -7.27
C VAL A 302 -12.87 -13.83 -7.10
N THR A 303 -13.32 -14.05 -5.87
CA THR A 303 -14.39 -15.00 -5.57
C THR A 303 -15.79 -14.43 -5.83
N GLN A 304 -15.90 -13.24 -6.36
CA GLN A 304 -17.16 -12.55 -6.65
C GLN A 304 -18.08 -12.37 -5.41
N LYS A 305 -17.50 -12.22 -4.23
CA LYS A 305 -18.22 -11.85 -3.01
C LYS A 305 -18.59 -10.37 -3.03
N VAL A 306 -17.70 -9.55 -3.57
CA VAL A 306 -17.89 -8.15 -3.92
C VAL A 306 -17.63 -7.94 -5.41
N GLY A 307 -18.08 -6.83 -5.98
CA GLY A 307 -17.87 -6.47 -7.37
C GLY A 307 -16.99 -5.24 -7.56
N ILE A 308 -16.65 -4.55 -6.46
CA ILE A 308 -15.82 -3.34 -6.45
C ILE A 308 -14.93 -3.41 -5.21
N ASN A 309 -13.66 -3.01 -5.35
CA ASN A 309 -12.72 -2.90 -4.24
C ASN A 309 -11.85 -1.65 -4.38
N LEU A 310 -11.80 -0.82 -3.33
CA LEU A 310 -10.78 0.20 -3.20
C LEU A 310 -9.46 -0.47 -2.84
N CYS A 311 -8.46 -0.39 -3.70
CA CYS A 311 -7.18 -1.07 -3.49
C CYS A 311 -5.99 -0.30 -4.07
N TRP A 312 -4.80 -0.73 -3.70
CA TRP A 312 -3.56 -0.32 -4.35
C TRP A 312 -3.39 -1.04 -5.69
N SER A 313 -2.73 -0.40 -6.62
CA SER A 313 -2.57 -0.89 -7.98
C SER A 313 -1.87 -2.25 -8.08
N GLY A 314 -0.88 -2.54 -7.23
CA GLY A 314 -0.25 -3.88 -7.19
C GLY A 314 -1.21 -4.97 -6.69
N ASP A 315 -2.03 -4.70 -5.67
CA ASP A 315 -3.10 -5.61 -5.24
C ASP A 315 -4.11 -5.85 -6.38
N ALA A 316 -4.36 -4.83 -7.21
CA ALA A 316 -5.26 -4.96 -8.37
C ALA A 316 -4.65 -5.88 -9.43
N VAL A 317 -3.38 -5.72 -9.78
CA VAL A 317 -2.67 -6.60 -10.75
C VAL A 317 -2.76 -8.04 -10.31
N TYR A 318 -2.30 -8.36 -9.10
CA TYR A 318 -2.38 -9.72 -8.54
C TYR A 318 -3.80 -10.30 -8.58
N SER A 319 -4.81 -9.47 -8.27
CA SER A 319 -6.20 -9.94 -8.26
C SER A 319 -6.75 -10.16 -9.66
N MET A 320 -6.37 -9.32 -10.63
CA MET A 320 -6.76 -9.46 -12.03
C MET A 320 -6.19 -10.75 -12.64
N ASP A 321 -4.89 -11.03 -12.41
CA ASP A 321 -4.25 -12.26 -12.88
C ASP A 321 -4.92 -13.51 -12.29
N THR A 322 -5.13 -13.51 -10.97
CA THR A 322 -5.82 -14.62 -10.29
C THR A 322 -7.27 -14.79 -10.76
N ALA A 323 -7.96 -13.70 -11.09
CA ALA A 323 -9.34 -13.74 -11.56
C ALA A 323 -9.46 -14.30 -12.99
N GLU A 324 -8.49 -13.99 -13.85
CA GLU A 324 -8.44 -14.51 -15.23
C GLU A 324 -8.31 -16.03 -15.27
N GLU A 325 -7.56 -16.64 -14.36
CA GLU A 325 -7.51 -18.11 -14.23
C GLU A 325 -8.90 -18.73 -14.00
N ASN A 326 -9.85 -17.93 -13.51
CA ASN A 326 -11.24 -18.32 -13.25
C ASN A 326 -12.23 -17.73 -14.27
N GLU A 327 -11.76 -17.26 -15.41
CA GLU A 327 -12.56 -16.64 -16.48
C GLU A 327 -13.34 -15.39 -15.99
N VAL A 328 -12.81 -14.65 -15.02
CA VAL A 328 -13.37 -13.41 -14.49
C VAL A 328 -12.50 -12.23 -14.90
N LEU A 329 -13.03 -11.34 -15.73
CA LEU A 329 -12.35 -10.12 -16.11
C LEU A 329 -12.61 -9.01 -15.10
N LEU A 330 -11.54 -8.50 -14.50
CA LEU A 330 -11.55 -7.35 -13.61
C LEU A 330 -10.90 -6.15 -14.32
N TYR A 331 -11.30 -4.96 -13.90
CA TYR A 331 -10.84 -3.67 -14.43
C TYR A 331 -10.33 -2.80 -13.29
N PHE A 332 -9.49 -1.81 -13.61
CA PHE A 332 -8.95 -0.86 -12.65
C PHE A 332 -9.13 0.57 -13.14
N ALA A 333 -9.70 1.42 -12.30
CA ALA A 333 -9.93 2.82 -12.60
C ALA A 333 -9.04 3.73 -11.75
N ILE A 334 -8.39 4.69 -12.41
CA ILE A 334 -7.66 5.81 -11.82
C ILE A 334 -8.49 7.08 -12.06
N PRO A 335 -9.21 7.62 -11.06
CA PRO A 335 -10.03 8.81 -11.26
C PRO A 335 -9.22 10.05 -11.62
N SER A 336 -9.56 10.69 -12.74
CA SER A 336 -8.74 11.73 -13.38
C SER A 336 -8.78 13.10 -12.69
N TYR A 337 -9.78 13.40 -11.83
CA TYR A 337 -9.74 14.69 -11.11
C TYR A 337 -8.67 14.73 -10.04
N CYS A 338 -8.47 13.66 -9.31
CA CYS A 338 -7.33 13.46 -8.41
C CYS A 338 -7.27 12.00 -7.95
N CYS A 339 -6.08 11.45 -7.99
CA CYS A 339 -5.78 10.13 -7.44
C CYS A 339 -4.52 10.17 -6.59
N ASN A 340 -4.41 9.29 -5.60
CA ASN A 340 -3.17 9.14 -4.85
C ASN A 340 -2.14 8.34 -5.65
N ILE A 341 -0.94 8.91 -5.79
CA ILE A 341 0.28 8.16 -6.07
C ILE A 341 1.01 7.96 -4.75
N TRP A 342 1.42 6.75 -4.46
CA TRP A 342 2.13 6.40 -3.22
C TRP A 342 3.49 5.79 -3.54
N PHE A 343 4.39 5.91 -2.59
CA PHE A 343 5.76 5.41 -2.67
C PHE A 343 6.13 4.69 -1.39
N ASP A 344 6.75 3.54 -1.54
CA ASP A 344 7.46 2.86 -0.47
C ASP A 344 8.95 2.87 -0.78
N ALA A 345 9.77 3.22 0.21
CA ALA A 345 11.19 3.43 0.01
C ALA A 345 11.99 3.03 1.25
N PHE A 346 13.23 2.59 1.03
CA PHE A 346 14.16 2.25 2.09
C PHE A 346 14.88 3.49 2.62
N SER A 347 14.87 3.66 3.93
CA SER A 347 15.62 4.69 4.64
C SER A 347 16.65 4.05 5.59
N ILE A 348 17.80 4.73 5.77
CA ILE A 348 18.83 4.32 6.72
C ILE A 348 18.54 4.97 8.07
N LEU A 349 18.49 4.18 9.15
CA LEU A 349 18.26 4.72 10.48
C LEU A 349 19.46 5.57 10.96
N SER A 350 19.20 6.64 11.71
CA SER A 350 20.19 7.66 12.08
C SER A 350 21.37 7.16 12.92
N GLU A 351 21.20 6.04 13.62
CA GLU A 351 22.23 5.44 14.48
C GLU A 351 23.20 4.50 13.72
N VAL A 352 22.93 4.27 12.43
CA VAL A 352 23.74 3.35 11.59
C VAL A 352 25.01 4.05 11.14
N LYS A 353 26.17 3.40 11.39
CA LYS A 353 27.50 3.95 11.13
C LYS A 353 28.48 2.83 10.79
N ASP A 354 29.64 3.25 10.31
CA ASP A 354 30.79 2.37 10.02
C ASP A 354 30.41 1.18 9.12
N GLU A 355 30.90 0.00 9.38
CA GLU A 355 30.66 -1.20 8.57
C GLU A 355 29.17 -1.54 8.35
N ARG A 356 28.30 -1.19 9.31
CA ARG A 356 26.85 -1.38 9.15
C ARG A 356 26.26 -0.40 8.13
N LEU A 357 26.81 0.79 8.03
CA LEU A 357 26.44 1.77 7.01
C LEU A 357 26.89 1.30 5.63
N ASP A 358 28.06 0.70 5.53
CA ASP A 358 28.55 0.11 4.29
C ASP A 358 27.65 -1.06 3.83
N ALA A 359 27.25 -1.93 4.75
CA ALA A 359 26.30 -3.00 4.49
C ALA A 359 24.92 -2.47 4.06
N ALA A 360 24.44 -1.39 4.67
CA ALA A 360 23.17 -0.77 4.29
C ALA A 360 23.20 -0.26 2.84
N TYR A 361 24.26 0.46 2.46
CA TYR A 361 24.43 0.93 1.09
C TYR A 361 24.58 -0.20 0.07
N SER A 362 25.28 -1.29 0.42
CA SER A 362 25.40 -2.43 -0.47
C SER A 362 24.06 -3.11 -0.75
N PHE A 363 23.18 -3.20 0.26
CA PHE A 363 21.83 -3.74 0.06
C PHE A 363 20.97 -2.80 -0.81
N LEU A 364 21.05 -1.49 -0.57
CA LEU A 364 20.32 -0.51 -1.39
C LEU A 364 20.76 -0.55 -2.86
N ASP A 365 22.06 -0.71 -3.12
CA ASP A 365 22.57 -0.85 -4.48
C ASP A 365 22.17 -2.18 -5.12
N PHE A 366 22.19 -3.28 -4.36
CA PHE A 366 21.76 -4.60 -4.82
C PHE A 366 20.30 -4.62 -5.23
N ILE A 367 19.39 -4.15 -4.36
CA ILE A 367 17.95 -4.18 -4.62
C ILE A 367 17.53 -3.20 -5.75
N SER A 368 18.40 -2.26 -6.10
CA SER A 368 18.23 -1.31 -7.20
C SER A 368 18.82 -1.78 -8.53
N SER A 369 19.36 -3.01 -8.60
CA SER A 369 19.79 -3.61 -9.86
C SER A 369 18.55 -3.94 -10.72
N PRO A 370 18.54 -3.65 -12.03
CA PRO A 370 17.39 -3.97 -12.90
C PRO A 370 16.99 -5.44 -12.86
N LEU A 371 17.94 -6.37 -12.89
CA LEU A 371 17.66 -7.80 -12.79
C LEU A 371 16.96 -8.15 -11.45
N ILE A 372 17.48 -7.65 -10.33
CA ILE A 372 16.89 -7.91 -9.01
C ILE A 372 15.52 -7.24 -8.87
N ALA A 373 15.37 -6.05 -9.42
CA ALA A 373 14.10 -5.33 -9.42
C ALA A 373 13.04 -6.06 -10.27
N SER A 374 13.41 -6.64 -11.42
CA SER A 374 12.50 -7.42 -12.25
C SER A 374 12.07 -8.73 -11.58
N GLU A 375 13.00 -9.49 -10.98
CA GLU A 375 12.68 -10.70 -10.21
C GLU A 375 11.73 -10.39 -9.04
N ASN A 376 11.96 -9.28 -8.36
CA ASN A 376 11.11 -8.86 -7.26
C ASN A 376 9.72 -8.41 -7.73
N MET A 377 9.65 -7.69 -8.85
CA MET A 377 8.40 -7.26 -9.48
C MET A 377 7.55 -8.47 -9.89
N ASP A 378 8.18 -9.48 -10.48
CA ASP A 378 7.51 -10.72 -10.90
C ASP A 378 6.83 -11.44 -9.73
N TYR A 379 7.49 -11.46 -8.57
CA TYR A 379 6.95 -12.10 -7.37
C TYR A 379 5.87 -11.26 -6.66
N VAL A 380 6.13 -9.95 -6.43
CA VAL A 380 5.25 -9.11 -5.59
C VAL A 380 4.12 -8.45 -6.37
N GLY A 381 4.23 -8.36 -7.72
CA GLY A 381 3.25 -7.71 -8.60
C GLY A 381 3.24 -6.18 -8.54
N TYR A 382 4.13 -5.55 -7.76
CA TYR A 382 4.21 -4.10 -7.63
C TYR A 382 5.30 -3.52 -8.52
N THR A 383 5.07 -2.33 -9.05
CA THR A 383 5.99 -1.63 -9.95
C THR A 383 7.19 -1.07 -9.20
N PRO A 384 8.43 -1.45 -9.57
CA PRO A 384 9.64 -0.92 -8.94
C PRO A 384 9.94 0.51 -9.38
N PHE A 385 10.81 1.20 -8.64
CA PHE A 385 11.37 2.48 -9.05
C PHE A 385 12.35 2.39 -10.23
N ILE A 386 12.83 1.18 -10.50
CA ILE A 386 13.89 0.89 -11.45
C ILE A 386 13.29 0.75 -12.86
N ALA A 387 13.92 1.43 -13.83
CA ALA A 387 13.50 1.55 -15.23
C ALA A 387 14.54 0.94 -16.20
N GLY A 388 15.26 -0.10 -15.80
CA GLY A 388 16.26 -0.72 -16.65
C GLY A 388 15.67 -1.71 -17.67
N ASP A 389 16.52 -2.16 -18.59
CA ASP A 389 16.14 -3.04 -19.71
C ASP A 389 15.54 -4.38 -19.20
N ASP A 390 16.05 -4.95 -18.10
CA ASP A 390 15.49 -6.20 -17.55
C ASP A 390 14.04 -6.02 -17.09
N VAL A 391 13.71 -4.86 -16.48
CA VAL A 391 12.34 -4.55 -16.07
C VAL A 391 11.45 -4.31 -17.28
N PHE A 392 11.94 -3.59 -18.30
CA PHE A 392 11.18 -3.36 -19.53
C PHE A 392 10.90 -4.66 -20.28
N SER A 393 11.91 -5.54 -20.39
CA SER A 393 11.75 -6.85 -21.02
C SER A 393 10.70 -7.71 -20.31
N LEU A 394 10.64 -7.65 -18.97
CA LEU A 394 9.58 -8.34 -18.21
C LEU A 394 8.19 -7.78 -18.54
N VAL A 395 8.07 -6.45 -18.68
CA VAL A 395 6.81 -5.81 -19.07
C VAL A 395 6.39 -6.21 -20.50
N GLU A 396 7.36 -6.26 -21.44
CA GLU A 396 7.11 -6.79 -22.78
C GLU A 396 6.62 -8.25 -22.73
N ASP A 397 7.32 -9.10 -21.97
CA ASP A 397 6.95 -10.52 -21.85
C ASP A 397 5.52 -10.71 -21.29
N TRP A 398 5.07 -9.82 -20.43
CA TRP A 398 3.71 -9.91 -19.86
C TRP A 398 2.61 -9.37 -20.77
N TYR A 399 2.89 -8.32 -21.54
CA TYR A 399 1.82 -7.53 -22.18
C TYR A 399 1.92 -7.40 -23.68
N GLU A 400 3.04 -7.77 -24.32
CA GLU A 400 3.14 -7.71 -25.79
C GLU A 400 2.17 -8.69 -26.44
N ALA A 401 1.19 -8.14 -27.17
CA ALA A 401 0.08 -8.90 -27.75
C ALA A 401 0.16 -9.05 -29.26
N ARG A 402 1.23 -8.54 -29.89
CA ARG A 402 1.40 -8.75 -31.34
C ARG A 402 1.86 -10.16 -31.64
N ASP A 403 1.38 -10.68 -32.77
CA ASP A 403 1.91 -11.91 -33.36
C ASP A 403 3.34 -11.70 -33.89
N VAL A 404 4.10 -12.78 -33.98
CA VAL A 404 5.41 -12.79 -34.62
C VAL A 404 5.36 -13.53 -35.97
N ASP A 405 6.17 -13.10 -36.93
CA ASP A 405 6.33 -13.77 -38.22
C ASP A 405 7.28 -14.98 -38.13
N GLU A 406 7.58 -15.58 -39.27
CA GLU A 406 8.49 -16.76 -39.39
C GLU A 406 9.97 -16.42 -39.07
N ASN A 407 10.30 -15.15 -38.88
CA ASN A 407 11.64 -14.67 -38.53
C ASN A 407 11.70 -14.12 -37.07
N ASP A 408 10.67 -14.37 -36.26
CA ASP A 408 10.48 -13.84 -34.90
C ASP A 408 10.39 -12.28 -34.88
N GLU A 409 9.89 -11.64 -35.96
CA GLU A 409 9.64 -10.20 -36.00
C GLU A 409 8.16 -9.92 -35.71
N TYR A 410 7.87 -8.92 -34.87
CA TYR A 410 6.50 -8.49 -34.57
C TYR A 410 5.78 -7.98 -35.80
N ILE A 411 4.52 -8.38 -35.95
CA ILE A 411 3.64 -7.95 -37.05
C ILE A 411 2.42 -7.22 -36.49
N GLU A 412 1.82 -6.35 -37.33
CA GLU A 412 0.57 -5.68 -36.97
C GLU A 412 -0.53 -6.71 -36.72
N THR A 413 -1.10 -6.71 -35.51
CA THR A 413 -2.12 -7.64 -35.04
C THR A 413 -3.40 -6.88 -34.69
N GLU A 414 -4.55 -7.35 -35.23
CA GLU A 414 -5.86 -6.71 -34.99
C GLU A 414 -6.22 -6.78 -33.48
N GLY A 415 -6.68 -5.66 -32.90
CA GLY A 415 -7.05 -5.57 -31.49
C GLY A 415 -5.91 -5.17 -30.57
N THR A 416 -4.73 -4.87 -31.12
CA THR A 416 -3.61 -4.33 -30.34
C THR A 416 -3.48 -2.82 -30.52
N ILE A 417 -3.06 -2.14 -29.44
CA ILE A 417 -2.80 -0.69 -29.43
C ILE A 417 -1.43 -0.41 -28.83
N PRO A 418 -0.73 0.64 -29.25
CA PRO A 418 0.53 1.04 -28.63
C PRO A 418 0.28 1.64 -27.26
N TYR A 419 1.05 1.18 -26.26
CA TYR A 419 1.09 1.74 -24.91
C TYR A 419 2.49 2.32 -24.66
N ASP A 420 2.58 3.63 -24.54
CA ASP A 420 3.85 4.36 -24.41
C ASP A 420 4.27 4.46 -22.94
N LEU A 421 5.40 3.84 -22.63
CA LEU A 421 6.05 3.82 -21.32
C LEU A 421 7.29 4.70 -21.24
N SER A 422 7.56 5.48 -22.29
CA SER A 422 8.79 6.27 -22.40
C SER A 422 8.95 7.28 -21.25
N TYR A 423 7.85 7.78 -20.69
CA TYR A 423 7.88 8.68 -19.53
C TYR A 423 8.55 8.05 -18.30
N PHE A 424 8.47 6.72 -18.19
CA PHE A 424 9.00 5.97 -17.04
C PHE A 424 10.37 5.37 -17.35
N PHE A 425 10.56 4.74 -18.52
CA PHE A 425 11.75 3.95 -18.83
C PHE A 425 12.93 4.75 -19.38
N ARG A 426 12.74 5.98 -19.88
CA ARG A 426 13.86 6.85 -20.26
C ARG A 426 14.62 7.29 -19.01
N THR A 427 15.88 6.85 -18.89
CA THR A 427 16.71 7.14 -17.72
C THR A 427 17.49 8.45 -17.81
N SER A 428 17.46 9.13 -18.97
CA SER A 428 18.08 10.44 -19.17
C SER A 428 17.30 11.29 -20.18
N GLU A 429 17.49 12.62 -20.13
CA GLU A 429 16.89 13.55 -21.10
C GLU A 429 17.40 13.36 -22.55
N ASP A 430 18.59 12.77 -22.69
CA ASP A 430 19.21 12.48 -24.00
C ASP A 430 18.78 11.11 -24.56
N ASP A 431 18.01 10.33 -23.80
CA ASP A 431 17.50 9.03 -24.23
C ASP A 431 16.28 9.23 -25.16
N GLU A 432 16.48 9.03 -26.46
CA GLU A 432 15.45 9.11 -27.50
C GLU A 432 14.76 7.74 -27.74
N THR A 433 15.05 6.72 -26.95
CA THR A 433 14.44 5.38 -27.09
C THR A 433 12.93 5.47 -26.87
N GLU A 434 12.17 4.83 -27.75
CA GLU A 434 10.74 4.66 -27.59
C GLU A 434 10.49 3.34 -26.87
N TYR A 435 9.99 3.42 -25.64
CA TYR A 435 9.57 2.27 -24.83
C TYR A 435 8.06 2.06 -25.01
N VAL A 436 7.69 1.34 -26.07
CA VAL A 436 6.29 1.11 -26.45
C VAL A 436 6.02 -0.39 -26.49
N VAL A 437 5.00 -0.83 -25.76
CA VAL A 437 4.48 -2.20 -25.78
C VAL A 437 3.12 -2.18 -26.49
N TYR A 438 2.88 -3.12 -27.40
CA TYR A 438 1.59 -3.23 -28.07
C TYR A 438 0.70 -4.20 -27.30
N VAL A 439 -0.28 -3.66 -26.62
CA VAL A 439 -1.13 -4.39 -25.66
C VAL A 439 -2.51 -4.67 -26.25
N GLU A 440 -3.26 -5.62 -25.69
CA GLU A 440 -4.69 -5.75 -25.99
C GLU A 440 -5.45 -4.46 -25.62
N GLU A 441 -6.46 -4.09 -26.41
CA GLU A 441 -7.17 -2.81 -26.28
C GLU A 441 -7.77 -2.57 -24.89
N ASP A 442 -8.14 -3.61 -24.16
CA ASP A 442 -8.72 -3.49 -22.82
C ASP A 442 -7.68 -3.19 -21.72
N GLN A 443 -6.38 -3.38 -21.99
CA GLN A 443 -5.30 -3.10 -21.04
C GLN A 443 -5.22 -1.64 -20.61
N ILE A 444 -5.82 -0.71 -21.35
CA ILE A 444 -5.99 0.69 -20.92
C ILE A 444 -6.88 0.85 -19.67
N ASN A 445 -7.56 -0.20 -19.24
CA ASN A 445 -8.40 -0.24 -18.03
C ASN A 445 -8.09 -1.44 -17.14
N ARG A 446 -6.95 -2.11 -17.35
CA ARG A 446 -6.62 -3.36 -16.66
C ARG A 446 -5.19 -3.33 -16.08
N GLN A 447 -4.50 -4.48 -16.08
CA GLN A 447 -3.20 -4.65 -15.40
C GLN A 447 -2.16 -3.63 -15.85
N MET A 448 -2.02 -3.41 -17.16
CA MET A 448 -1.03 -2.46 -17.69
C MET A 448 -1.23 -1.06 -17.13
N ARG A 449 -2.46 -0.53 -17.14
CA ARG A 449 -2.75 0.80 -16.56
C ARG A 449 -2.59 0.83 -15.05
N ALA A 450 -2.85 -0.28 -14.36
CA ALA A 450 -2.65 -0.36 -12.92
C ALA A 450 -1.16 -0.27 -12.55
N GLN A 451 -0.28 -0.93 -13.32
CA GLN A 451 1.17 -0.87 -13.10
C GLN A 451 1.79 0.44 -13.58
N TYR A 452 1.42 0.86 -14.78
CA TYR A 452 1.96 2.06 -15.43
C TYR A 452 0.78 2.93 -15.91
N PRO A 453 0.33 3.90 -15.09
CA PRO A 453 -0.71 4.86 -15.51
C PRO A 453 -0.36 5.52 -16.85
N MET A 454 -1.35 5.84 -17.65
CA MET A 454 -1.13 6.53 -18.92
C MET A 454 -0.58 7.95 -18.67
N GLU A 455 0.15 8.51 -19.64
CA GLU A 455 0.74 9.85 -19.50
C GLU A 455 -0.30 10.91 -19.12
N GLU A 456 -1.52 10.77 -19.59
CA GLU A 456 -2.65 11.65 -19.26
C GLU A 456 -3.11 11.57 -17.79
N ASP A 457 -2.83 10.46 -17.08
CA ASP A 457 -3.16 10.32 -15.65
C ASP A 457 -2.14 11.05 -14.75
N LEU A 458 -0.88 11.14 -15.21
CA LEU A 458 0.25 11.55 -14.36
C LEU A 458 0.11 12.94 -13.73
N PRO A 459 -0.43 13.96 -14.41
CA PRO A 459 -0.61 15.28 -13.81
C PRO A 459 -1.57 15.28 -12.62
N HIS A 460 -2.50 14.33 -12.58
CA HIS A 460 -3.59 14.26 -11.60
C HIS A 460 -3.25 13.39 -10.37
N LEU A 461 -2.03 12.90 -10.32
CA LEU A 461 -1.54 12.06 -9.22
C LEU A 461 -0.92 12.94 -8.12
N ALA A 462 -1.49 12.87 -6.91
CA ALA A 462 -1.06 13.62 -5.75
C ALA A 462 -0.50 12.69 -4.66
N ILE A 463 0.56 13.15 -3.97
CA ILE A 463 1.22 12.41 -2.88
C ILE A 463 0.62 12.82 -1.54
N MET A 464 0.37 11.85 -0.66
CA MET A 464 -0.03 12.09 0.71
C MET A 464 1.13 12.62 1.55
N GLN A 465 0.87 13.68 2.33
CA GLN A 465 1.85 14.27 3.24
C GLN A 465 1.59 13.87 4.70
N ASP A 466 2.61 14.00 5.55
CA ASP A 466 2.45 13.86 7.00
C ASP A 466 1.71 15.09 7.57
N PHE A 467 0.51 14.88 8.09
CA PHE A 467 -0.35 15.93 8.65
C PHE A 467 0.07 16.37 10.07
N GLY A 468 1.12 15.78 10.61
CA GLY A 468 1.56 15.99 11.99
C GLY A 468 0.70 15.26 13.02
N GLU A 469 1.27 15.06 14.21
CA GLU A 469 0.70 14.21 15.26
C GLU A 469 -0.72 14.62 15.68
N ALA A 470 -0.99 15.92 15.81
CA ALA A 470 -2.28 16.42 16.26
C ALA A 470 -3.41 16.13 15.26
N GLN A 471 -3.16 16.33 13.97
CA GLN A 471 -4.16 16.12 12.93
C GLN A 471 -4.31 14.63 12.58
N ASN A 472 -3.21 13.88 12.57
CA ASN A 472 -3.26 12.42 12.43
C ASN A 472 -4.14 11.79 13.52
N ASN A 473 -4.02 12.22 14.79
CA ASN A 473 -4.88 11.73 15.88
C ASN A 473 -6.37 12.07 15.67
N LYS A 474 -6.68 13.21 15.05
CA LYS A 474 -8.07 13.57 14.72
C LYS A 474 -8.63 12.68 13.60
N ILE A 475 -7.84 12.42 12.57
CA ILE A 475 -8.24 11.54 11.48
C ILE A 475 -8.43 10.10 11.99
N VAL A 476 -7.55 9.61 12.88
CA VAL A 476 -7.78 8.34 13.59
C VAL A 476 -9.12 8.34 14.32
N SER A 477 -9.39 9.41 15.10
CA SER A 477 -10.65 9.53 15.84
C SER A 477 -11.87 9.64 14.92
N MET A 478 -11.74 10.31 13.80
CA MET A 478 -12.74 10.38 12.74
C MET A 478 -13.00 9.00 12.16
N TRP A 479 -11.94 8.28 11.76
CA TRP A 479 -12.02 6.95 11.19
C TRP A 479 -12.70 5.94 12.13
N GLU A 480 -12.34 5.96 13.41
CA GLU A 480 -13.03 5.14 14.41
C GLU A 480 -14.54 5.42 14.49
N LYS A 481 -14.96 6.68 14.36
CA LYS A 481 -16.38 7.03 14.34
C LYS A 481 -17.09 6.55 13.07
N VAL A 482 -16.43 6.62 11.92
CA VAL A 482 -16.95 6.08 10.65
C VAL A 482 -17.19 4.57 10.77
N LYS A 483 -16.26 3.83 11.34
CA LYS A 483 -16.37 2.36 11.48
C LYS A 483 -17.46 1.92 12.48
N VAL A 484 -17.72 2.71 13.51
CA VAL A 484 -18.71 2.33 14.54
C VAL A 484 -20.13 2.29 13.97
N ASN A 485 -20.77 1.14 14.13
CA ASN A 485 -22.23 1.06 13.97
C ASN A 485 -22.90 1.42 15.29
N PRO A 486 -23.72 2.48 15.36
CA PRO A 486 -24.44 2.79 16.58
C PRO A 486 -25.32 1.61 16.95
N LEU A 487 -25.16 1.13 18.19
CA LEU A 487 -26.04 0.06 18.68
C LEU A 487 -27.50 0.53 18.57
N PRO A 488 -28.40 -0.28 17.99
CA PRO A 488 -29.81 0.04 17.96
C PRO A 488 -30.30 0.41 19.36
N ILE A 489 -31.08 1.47 19.47
CA ILE A 489 -31.51 2.05 20.75
C ILE A 489 -32.18 0.99 21.66
N TRP A 490 -32.88 0.02 21.05
CA TRP A 490 -33.50 -1.09 21.78
C TRP A 490 -32.49 -2.02 22.46
N VAL A 491 -31.29 -2.22 21.85
CA VAL A 491 -30.19 -3.01 22.47
C VAL A 491 -29.66 -2.26 23.70
N VAL A 492 -29.45 -0.94 23.57
CA VAL A 492 -29.02 -0.09 24.69
C VAL A 492 -30.05 -0.16 25.84
N ILE A 493 -31.35 -0.07 25.50
CA ILE A 493 -32.44 -0.18 26.48
C ILE A 493 -32.43 -1.54 27.18
N ILE A 494 -32.23 -2.65 26.45
CA ILE A 494 -32.15 -3.99 27.04
C ILE A 494 -30.94 -4.12 27.97
N VAL A 495 -29.77 -3.66 27.56
CA VAL A 495 -28.55 -3.73 28.37
C VAL A 495 -28.69 -2.89 29.64
N VAL A 496 -29.14 -1.64 29.50
CA VAL A 496 -29.36 -0.73 30.65
C VAL A 496 -30.47 -1.27 31.56
N GLY A 497 -31.59 -1.69 30.98
CA GLY A 497 -32.71 -2.30 31.73
C GLY A 497 -32.30 -3.58 32.48
N GLY A 498 -31.53 -4.45 31.86
CA GLY A 498 -30.95 -5.65 32.48
C GLY A 498 -30.02 -5.31 33.64
N PHE A 499 -29.17 -4.31 33.48
CA PHE A 499 -28.25 -3.84 34.52
C PHE A 499 -29.00 -3.25 35.72
N VAL A 500 -30.02 -2.42 35.49
CA VAL A 500 -30.90 -1.86 36.53
C VAL A 500 -31.70 -2.98 37.21
N GLY A 501 -32.18 -3.97 36.47
CA GLY A 501 -32.86 -5.16 37.01
C GLY A 501 -31.97 -5.97 37.94
N LEU A 502 -30.72 -6.22 37.57
CA LEU A 502 -29.72 -6.91 38.40
C LEU A 502 -29.42 -6.12 39.68
N LEU A 503 -29.21 -4.83 39.61
CA LEU A 503 -28.97 -3.98 40.79
C LEU A 503 -30.18 -4.00 41.74
N SER A 504 -31.40 -3.93 41.21
CA SER A 504 -32.64 -4.01 41.98
C SER A 504 -32.81 -5.37 42.63
N PHE A 505 -32.49 -6.45 41.91
CA PHE A 505 -32.50 -7.81 42.46
C PHE A 505 -31.54 -7.98 43.62
N PHE A 506 -30.26 -7.55 43.46
CA PHE A 506 -29.27 -7.63 44.55
C PHE A 506 -29.63 -6.72 45.73
N GLY A 507 -30.18 -5.54 45.48
CA GLY A 507 -30.68 -4.64 46.52
C GLY A 507 -31.82 -5.29 47.32
N SER A 508 -32.82 -5.82 46.64
CA SER A 508 -33.95 -6.53 47.23
C SER A 508 -33.53 -7.79 48.00
N TYR A 509 -32.61 -8.58 47.44
CA TYR A 509 -32.03 -9.74 48.10
C TYR A 509 -31.35 -9.39 49.44
N LYS A 510 -30.53 -8.31 49.44
CA LYS A 510 -29.89 -7.81 50.68
C LYS A 510 -30.92 -7.36 51.71
N LEU A 511 -31.99 -6.69 51.32
CA LEU A 511 -33.07 -6.26 52.23
C LEU A 511 -33.83 -7.46 52.81
N ILE A 512 -34.20 -8.43 52.00
CA ILE A 512 -34.85 -9.67 52.42
C ILE A 512 -33.96 -10.46 53.42
N LYS A 513 -32.67 -10.56 53.10
CA LYS A 513 -31.69 -11.22 53.99
C LYS A 513 -31.59 -10.50 55.34
N LYS A 514 -31.51 -9.16 55.33
CA LYS A 514 -31.52 -8.33 56.56
C LYS A 514 -32.82 -8.53 57.38
N ALA A 515 -33.98 -8.54 56.72
CA ALA A 515 -35.26 -8.75 57.36
C ALA A 515 -35.37 -10.15 58.00
N LYS A 516 -34.91 -11.21 57.31
CA LYS A 516 -34.83 -12.57 57.85
C LYS A 516 -33.93 -12.67 59.09
N ILE A 517 -32.77 -12.02 59.07
CA ILE A 517 -31.84 -11.97 60.19
C ILE A 517 -32.49 -11.25 61.38
N ARG A 518 -33.13 -10.10 61.19
CA ARG A 518 -33.85 -9.36 62.24
C ARG A 518 -34.97 -10.21 62.86
N LYS A 519 -35.75 -10.94 62.02
CA LYS A 519 -36.81 -11.84 62.50
C LYS A 519 -36.27 -13.00 63.32
N ARG A 520 -35.14 -13.58 62.97
CA ARG A 520 -34.46 -14.64 63.75
C ARG A 520 -33.90 -14.11 65.07
N LYS A 521 -33.38 -12.86 65.12
CA LYS A 521 -32.94 -12.25 66.37
C LYS A 521 -34.12 -12.07 67.38
N LYS A 522 -35.25 -11.48 66.89
CA LYS A 522 -36.47 -11.32 67.71
C LYS A 522 -37.07 -12.64 68.24
N LEU A 523 -36.89 -13.74 67.55
CA LEU A 523 -37.34 -15.07 67.97
C LEU A 523 -36.41 -15.72 69.01
N ARG A 524 -35.17 -15.25 69.15
CA ARG A 524 -34.19 -15.71 70.14
C ARG A 524 -34.23 -14.91 71.47
N GLU A 525 -34.85 -13.72 71.40
CA GLU A 525 -35.02 -12.80 72.54
C GLU A 525 -36.40 -13.00 73.24
N LYS A 526 -37.25 -13.87 72.73
CA LYS A 526 -38.46 -14.42 73.36
C LYS A 526 -38.20 -15.85 73.93
#